data_fd071aa9476abf7f427409099962b4f6
#
_entry.id   fd071aa9476abf7f427409099962b4f6
#
_cell.length_a   1.000
_cell.length_b   1.000
_cell.length_c   1.000
_cell.angle_alpha   90.00
_cell.angle_beta   90.00
_cell.angle_gamma   90.00
#
_symmetry.space_group_name_H-M   'P 1'
#
loop_
_entity.id
_entity.type
_entity.pdbx_description
1 polymer ?
#
loop_
_entity_poly.entity_id
_entity_poly.type
_entity_poly.pdbx_seq_one_letter_code
_entity_poly.pdbx_strand_id
1 'polypeptide(L)'
;MRARLLFGTVLLCCRKIFAYDRYRRCFTISKKDLHINEDIREKEVRVIDADGSQLGIVPTRQALQIAAEKGLDLVDIAPQATPNVCRIMDYGKYRYEQAKREKEARKNQKTVDIKEVRMSMNIDTHDFEVKVNQ
;
A
#
# COMPACT_ATOMS: atom_id res chain seq x y z
N MET A 1 -38.54 25.62 47.05
CA MET A 1 -37.45 24.75 47.56
C MET A 1 -37.04 23.78 46.45
N ARG A 2 -36.01 24.11 45.77
CA ARG A 2 -34.69 23.45 45.54
C ARG A 2 -34.78 21.93 45.33
N ALA A 3 -34.64 21.48 44.09
CA ALA A 3 -33.89 20.28 43.73
C ALA A 3 -33.12 20.54 42.44
N ARG A 4 -31.89 20.97 42.63
CA ARG A 4 -30.80 20.97 41.65
C ARG A 4 -30.08 19.62 41.72
N LEU A 5 -29.42 19.27 40.59
CA LEU A 5 -28.34 18.32 40.47
C LEU A 5 -28.72 16.84 40.17
N LEU A 6 -28.56 16.51 38.90
CA LEU A 6 -27.85 15.30 38.44
C LEU A 6 -27.80 15.28 36.90
N PHE A 7 -27.13 16.27 36.29
CA PHE A 7 -26.81 16.27 34.85
C PHE A 7 -25.29 16.38 34.63
N GLY A 8 -24.51 15.55 35.30
CA GLY A 8 -23.06 15.73 35.28
C GLY A 8 -22.21 14.52 34.90
N THR A 9 -22.75 13.32 34.78
CA THR A 9 -21.92 12.10 34.68
C THR A 9 -22.05 11.31 33.40
N VAL A 10 -22.96 11.64 32.51
CA VAL A 10 -23.15 10.89 31.25
C VAL A 10 -22.27 11.41 30.10
N LEU A 11 -21.78 12.66 30.20
CA LEU A 11 -20.99 13.27 29.10
C LEU A 11 -19.51 12.83 29.06
N LEU A 12 -18.96 12.22 30.10
CA LEU A 12 -17.55 11.78 30.10
C LEU A 12 -17.32 10.41 29.44
N CYS A 13 -18.36 9.58 29.31
CA CYS A 13 -18.22 8.26 28.70
C CYS A 13 -18.17 8.32 27.17
N CYS A 14 -18.85 9.30 26.54
CA CYS A 14 -18.84 9.45 25.07
C CYS A 14 -17.51 9.95 24.49
N ARG A 15 -16.71 10.67 25.29
CA ARG A 15 -15.42 11.21 24.80
C ARG A 15 -14.32 10.14 24.67
N LYS A 16 -14.40 9.06 25.43
CA LYS A 16 -13.41 7.95 25.35
C LYS A 16 -13.68 6.97 24.22
N ILE A 17 -14.93 6.84 23.78
CA ILE A 17 -15.29 5.94 22.68
C ILE A 17 -14.86 6.54 21.34
N PHE A 18 -14.90 7.88 21.18
CA PHE A 18 -14.49 8.54 19.94
C PHE A 18 -12.95 8.57 19.73
N ALA A 19 -12.16 8.42 20.79
CA ALA A 19 -10.70 8.36 20.68
C ALA A 19 -10.18 7.00 20.24
N TYR A 20 -10.96 5.92 20.47
CA TYR A 20 -10.57 4.56 20.09
C TYR A 20 -10.73 4.29 18.59
N ASP A 21 -11.66 4.97 17.95
CA ASP A 21 -11.92 4.79 16.51
C ASP A 21 -10.91 5.52 15.61
N ARG A 22 -10.22 6.54 16.16
CA ARG A 22 -9.15 7.25 15.44
C ARG A 22 -7.86 6.42 15.30
N TYR A 23 -7.65 5.42 16.18
CA TYR A 23 -6.46 4.57 16.16
C TYR A 23 -6.59 3.36 15.21
N ARG A 24 -7.82 2.96 14.87
CA ARG A 24 -8.07 1.85 13.93
C ARG A 24 -7.83 2.19 12.47
N ARG A 25 -7.75 3.47 12.11
CA ARG A 25 -7.56 3.91 10.71
C ARG A 25 -6.11 3.96 10.24
N CYS A 26 -5.15 3.62 11.10
CA CYS A 26 -3.73 3.73 10.74
C CYS A 26 -3.11 2.45 10.17
N PHE A 27 -3.84 1.34 10.03
CA PHE A 27 -3.28 0.07 9.57
C PHE A 27 -3.97 -0.56 8.36
N THR A 28 -4.70 0.19 7.60
CA THR A 28 -4.91 -0.21 6.22
C THR A 28 -3.67 0.24 5.44
N ILE A 29 -2.72 -0.67 5.24
CA ILE A 29 -1.77 -0.57 4.16
C ILE A 29 -2.63 -0.50 2.90
N SER A 30 -2.94 0.72 2.49
CA SER A 30 -3.60 0.99 1.24
C SER A 30 -2.68 0.41 0.17
N LYS A 31 -3.05 -0.72 -0.42
CA LYS A 31 -2.56 -1.07 -1.74
C LYS A 31 -2.80 0.20 -2.55
N LYS A 32 -1.75 0.81 -3.06
CA LYS A 32 -1.89 1.95 -3.96
C LYS A 32 -2.59 1.40 -5.20
N ASP A 33 -3.90 1.48 -5.21
CA ASP A 33 -4.66 1.24 -6.42
C ASP A 33 -4.27 2.36 -7.38
N LEU A 34 -3.75 1.98 -8.53
CA LEU A 34 -3.36 2.92 -9.57
C LEU A 34 -4.63 3.57 -10.13
N HIS A 35 -4.55 4.84 -10.48
CA HIS A 35 -5.65 5.53 -11.15
C HIS A 35 -5.77 5.01 -12.58
N ILE A 36 -7.01 4.71 -12.98
CA ILE A 36 -7.31 4.08 -14.27
C ILE A 36 -8.34 4.91 -14.99
N ASN A 37 -8.15 5.09 -16.29
CA ASN A 37 -9.11 5.74 -17.17
C ASN A 37 -9.66 7.07 -16.61
N GLU A 38 -10.91 7.08 -16.15
CA GLU A 38 -11.62 8.27 -15.68
C GLU A 38 -11.17 8.76 -14.30
N ASP A 39 -10.45 7.94 -13.53
CA ASP A 39 -9.91 8.34 -12.23
C ASP A 39 -8.73 9.30 -12.36
N ILE A 40 -8.15 9.43 -13.55
CA ILE A 40 -7.05 10.34 -13.85
C ILE A 40 -7.61 11.75 -14.03
N ARG A 41 -7.31 12.63 -13.07
CA ARG A 41 -7.86 14.01 -13.00
C ARG A 41 -6.96 15.05 -13.66
N GLU A 42 -5.75 14.71 -14.01
CA GLU A 42 -4.77 15.61 -14.60
C GLU A 42 -5.20 16.07 -16.01
N LYS A 43 -4.86 17.30 -16.35
CA LYS A 43 -5.20 17.87 -17.65
C LYS A 43 -4.30 17.35 -18.76
N GLU A 44 -3.01 17.18 -18.47
CA GLU A 44 -1.98 16.72 -19.38
C GLU A 44 -1.23 15.53 -18.78
N VAL A 45 -1.00 14.53 -19.59
CA VAL A 45 -0.32 13.30 -19.20
C VAL A 45 0.73 12.92 -20.23
N ARG A 46 1.84 12.35 -19.78
CA ARG A 46 2.83 11.75 -20.66
C ARG A 46 2.41 10.32 -20.95
N VAL A 47 2.12 10.01 -22.18
CA VAL A 47 1.59 8.72 -22.59
C VAL A 47 2.68 7.84 -23.19
N ILE A 48 2.73 6.60 -22.69
CA ILE A 48 3.55 5.52 -23.23
C ILE A 48 2.60 4.48 -23.81
N ASP A 49 2.81 4.11 -25.06
CA ASP A 49 2.00 3.11 -25.74
C ASP A 49 2.24 1.69 -25.21
N ALA A 50 1.39 0.75 -25.58
CA ALA A 50 1.51 -0.67 -25.25
C ALA A 50 2.85 -1.25 -25.73
N ASP A 51 3.33 -0.83 -26.89
CA ASP A 51 4.60 -1.24 -27.49
C ASP A 51 5.83 -0.64 -26.81
N GLY A 52 5.62 0.29 -25.84
CA GLY A 52 6.69 1.01 -25.17
C GLY A 52 7.13 2.29 -25.88
N SER A 53 6.53 2.65 -27.03
CA SER A 53 6.80 3.90 -27.72
C SER A 53 6.24 5.10 -26.92
N GLN A 54 6.96 6.22 -26.90
CA GLN A 54 6.52 7.43 -26.21
C GLN A 54 5.71 8.30 -27.17
N LEU A 55 4.43 8.50 -26.86
CA LEU A 55 3.56 9.42 -27.61
C LEU A 55 3.77 10.89 -27.22
N GLY A 56 4.49 11.13 -26.10
CA GLY A 56 4.77 12.47 -25.61
C GLY A 56 3.70 12.98 -24.63
N ILE A 57 3.62 14.30 -24.50
CA ILE A 57 2.65 14.97 -23.62
C ILE A 57 1.38 15.22 -24.41
N VAL A 58 0.29 14.65 -23.95
CA VAL A 58 -1.02 14.70 -24.62
C VAL A 58 -2.08 15.06 -23.59
N PRO A 59 -3.12 15.82 -23.94
CA PRO A 59 -4.24 16.06 -23.03
C PRO A 59 -4.97 14.74 -22.72
N THR A 60 -5.36 14.55 -21.45
CA THR A 60 -5.95 13.31 -20.92
C THR A 60 -7.12 12.80 -21.76
N ARG A 61 -7.94 13.71 -22.31
CA ARG A 61 -9.08 13.32 -23.19
C ARG A 61 -8.61 12.59 -24.46
N GLN A 62 -7.53 13.05 -25.09
CA GLN A 62 -6.98 12.39 -26.28
C GLN A 62 -6.31 11.07 -25.92
N ALA A 63 -5.62 11.01 -24.75
CA ALA A 63 -5.03 9.77 -24.25
C ALA A 63 -6.07 8.68 -24.04
N LEU A 64 -7.23 9.04 -23.46
CA LEU A 64 -8.36 8.12 -23.28
C LEU A 64 -8.95 7.64 -24.61
N GLN A 65 -9.04 8.51 -25.61
CA GLN A 65 -9.51 8.11 -26.94
C GLN A 65 -8.58 7.10 -27.61
N ILE A 66 -7.27 7.33 -27.55
CA ILE A 66 -6.26 6.41 -28.08
C ILE A 66 -6.32 5.05 -27.36
N ALA A 67 -6.51 5.05 -26.03
CA ALA A 67 -6.65 3.83 -25.26
C ALA A 67 -7.92 3.06 -25.65
N ALA A 68 -9.06 3.77 -25.83
CA ALA A 68 -10.32 3.20 -26.26
C ALA A 68 -10.25 2.62 -27.69
N GLU A 69 -9.59 3.30 -28.64
CA GLU A 69 -9.39 2.79 -30.00
C GLU A 69 -8.61 1.47 -30.03
N LYS A 70 -7.68 1.30 -29.08
CA LYS A 70 -6.89 0.06 -28.93
C LYS A 70 -7.59 -1.00 -28.07
N GLY A 71 -8.72 -0.67 -27.45
CA GLY A 71 -9.43 -1.56 -26.51
C GLY A 71 -8.63 -1.88 -25.25
N LEU A 72 -7.76 -0.95 -24.80
CA LEU A 72 -6.89 -1.08 -23.63
C LEU A 72 -7.20 0.01 -22.61
N ASP A 73 -6.66 -0.17 -21.39
CA ASP A 73 -6.83 0.78 -20.30
C ASP A 73 -5.67 1.78 -20.26
N LEU A 74 -5.99 3.03 -19.90
CA LEU A 74 -5.00 4.05 -19.55
C LEU A 74 -4.71 3.97 -18.05
N VAL A 75 -3.49 3.61 -17.67
CA VAL A 75 -3.07 3.41 -16.28
C VAL A 75 -2.02 4.43 -15.89
N ASP A 76 -2.25 5.16 -14.79
CA ASP A 76 -1.29 6.10 -14.23
C ASP A 76 -0.25 5.35 -13.39
N ILE A 77 0.98 5.23 -13.91
CA ILE A 77 2.08 4.53 -13.25
C ILE A 77 2.79 5.43 -12.24
N ALA A 78 2.95 6.70 -12.57
CA ALA A 78 3.70 7.65 -11.76
C ALA A 78 2.92 8.94 -11.51
N PRO A 79 2.00 8.94 -10.53
CA PRO A 79 1.20 10.12 -10.20
C PRO A 79 1.99 11.26 -9.56
N GLN A 80 3.24 11.00 -9.17
CA GLN A 80 4.11 12.01 -8.55
C GLN A 80 4.97 12.77 -9.57
N ALA A 81 4.97 12.35 -10.83
CA ALA A 81 5.69 13.04 -11.88
C ALA A 81 4.87 14.24 -12.39
N THR A 82 5.55 15.27 -12.84
CA THR A 82 4.94 16.44 -13.52
C THR A 82 5.47 16.57 -14.93
N PRO A 83 4.65 16.28 -15.98
CA PRO A 83 3.31 15.70 -15.96
C PRO A 83 3.29 14.22 -15.59
N ASN A 84 2.12 13.72 -15.13
CA ASN A 84 1.92 12.32 -14.78
C ASN A 84 2.27 11.38 -15.93
N VAL A 85 2.84 10.22 -15.60
CA VAL A 85 3.20 9.24 -16.63
C VAL A 85 2.16 8.13 -16.65
N CYS A 86 1.43 8.08 -17.76
CA CYS A 86 0.41 7.08 -18.03
C CYS A 86 0.89 6.09 -19.10
N ARG A 87 0.49 4.84 -18.95
CA ARG A 87 0.76 3.80 -19.94
C ARG A 87 -0.53 3.13 -20.39
N ILE A 88 -0.61 2.88 -21.69
CA ILE A 88 -1.71 2.12 -22.27
C ILE A 88 -1.39 0.64 -22.14
N MET A 89 -2.21 -0.09 -21.36
CA MET A 89 -2.03 -1.53 -21.13
C MET A 89 -3.32 -2.17 -20.62
N ASP A 90 -3.38 -3.49 -20.62
CA ASP A 90 -4.41 -4.26 -19.94
C ASP A 90 -4.13 -4.25 -18.42
N TYR A 91 -4.96 -3.56 -17.66
CA TYR A 91 -4.81 -3.45 -16.21
C TYR A 91 -4.99 -4.79 -15.50
N GLY A 92 -5.89 -5.64 -15.98
CA GLY A 92 -6.12 -6.98 -15.39
C GLY A 92 -4.86 -7.83 -15.44
N LYS A 93 -4.23 -7.87 -16.62
CA LYS A 93 -2.97 -8.60 -16.83
C LYS A 93 -1.83 -8.03 -15.98
N TYR A 94 -1.70 -6.72 -15.96
CA TYR A 94 -0.68 -6.04 -15.16
C TYR A 94 -0.82 -6.36 -13.67
N ARG A 95 -2.03 -6.28 -13.11
CA ARG A 95 -2.31 -6.61 -11.72
C ARG A 95 -1.98 -8.05 -11.37
N TYR A 96 -2.30 -8.98 -12.27
CA TYR A 96 -1.95 -10.39 -12.08
C TYR A 96 -0.44 -10.61 -12.06
N GLU A 97 0.29 -10.01 -12.99
CA GLU A 97 1.75 -10.10 -13.05
C GLU A 97 2.41 -9.50 -11.81
N GLN A 98 1.94 -8.37 -11.33
CA GLN A 98 2.42 -7.76 -10.09
C GLN A 98 2.20 -8.68 -8.89
N ALA A 99 1.00 -9.23 -8.74
CA ALA A 99 0.71 -10.17 -7.66
C ALA A 99 1.58 -11.44 -7.72
N LYS A 100 1.89 -11.90 -8.92
CA LYS A 100 2.79 -13.04 -9.14
C LYS A 100 4.22 -12.70 -8.72
N ARG A 101 4.74 -11.55 -9.15
CA ARG A 101 6.08 -11.06 -8.77
C ARG A 101 6.22 -10.87 -7.25
N GLU A 102 5.20 -10.31 -6.59
CA GLU A 102 5.20 -10.16 -5.13
C GLU A 102 5.24 -11.51 -4.41
N LYS A 103 4.49 -12.49 -4.88
CA LYS A 103 4.50 -13.85 -4.31
C LYS A 103 5.87 -14.53 -4.50
N GLU A 104 6.48 -14.37 -5.65
CA GLU A 104 7.81 -14.91 -5.95
C GLU A 104 8.88 -14.21 -5.11
N ALA A 105 8.82 -12.88 -4.99
CA ALA A 105 9.72 -12.11 -4.14
C ALA A 105 9.64 -12.55 -2.67
N ARG A 106 8.42 -12.77 -2.14
CA ARG A 106 8.24 -13.30 -0.78
C ARG A 106 8.82 -14.69 -0.59
N LYS A 107 8.70 -15.57 -1.58
CA LYS A 107 9.28 -16.93 -1.51
C LYS A 107 10.81 -16.91 -1.52
N ASN A 108 11.40 -15.97 -2.27
CA ASN A 108 12.85 -15.84 -2.40
C ASN A 108 13.48 -15.00 -1.29
N GLN A 109 12.66 -14.34 -0.45
CA GLN A 109 13.17 -13.58 0.67
C GLN A 109 13.71 -14.53 1.73
N LYS A 110 15.01 -14.42 2.00
CA LYS A 110 15.64 -15.13 3.12
C LYS A 110 15.10 -14.57 4.43
N THR A 111 14.32 -15.36 5.14
CA THR A 111 13.92 -15.05 6.50
C THR A 111 15.09 -15.37 7.42
N VAL A 112 15.52 -14.38 8.19
CA VAL A 112 16.51 -14.60 9.25
C VAL A 112 15.73 -14.94 10.52
N ASP A 113 15.72 -16.21 10.88
CA ASP A 113 15.14 -16.65 12.13
C ASP A 113 16.14 -16.37 13.27
N ILE A 114 15.77 -15.43 14.13
CA ILE A 114 16.55 -15.14 15.33
C ILE A 114 16.17 -16.16 16.39
N LYS A 115 17.13 -17.02 16.74
CA LYS A 115 16.95 -17.98 17.85
C LYS A 115 17.42 -17.34 19.15
N GLU A 116 16.55 -17.30 20.14
CA GLU A 116 16.88 -16.87 21.50
C GLU A 116 17.30 -18.08 22.33
N VAL A 117 18.50 -18.04 22.85
CA VAL A 117 19.02 -19.07 23.77
C VAL A 117 19.10 -18.49 25.17
N ARG A 118 18.33 -19.04 26.10
CA ARG A 118 18.39 -18.66 27.52
C ARG A 118 19.47 -19.48 28.22
N MET A 119 20.39 -18.78 28.85
CA MET A 119 21.49 -19.37 29.63
C MET A 119 21.35 -18.99 31.11
N SER A 120 21.67 -19.92 32.02
CA SER A 120 21.76 -19.65 33.44
C SER A 120 23.17 -19.13 33.80
N MET A 121 23.30 -18.39 34.93
CA MET A 121 24.60 -17.86 35.35
C MET A 121 25.63 -18.95 35.73
N ASN A 122 25.15 -20.14 36.08
CA ASN A 122 26.00 -21.28 36.49
C ASN A 122 26.06 -22.35 35.39
N ILE A 123 26.19 -21.94 34.12
CA ILE A 123 26.32 -22.87 33.00
C ILE A 123 27.78 -23.38 32.93
N ASP A 124 27.92 -24.67 32.68
CA ASP A 124 29.24 -25.27 32.43
C ASP A 124 29.78 -24.86 31.04
N THR A 125 31.11 -24.78 30.92
CA THR A 125 31.78 -24.37 29.69
C THR A 125 31.39 -25.26 28.49
N HIS A 126 31.28 -26.55 28.72
CA HIS A 126 30.84 -27.49 27.68
C HIS A 126 29.40 -27.23 27.21
N ASP A 127 28.44 -27.02 28.12
CA ASP A 127 27.07 -26.72 27.80
C ASP A 127 26.89 -25.37 27.10
N PHE A 128 27.76 -24.39 27.43
CA PHE A 128 27.82 -23.10 26.77
C PHE A 128 28.21 -23.26 25.29
N GLU A 129 29.30 -23.98 25.02
CA GLU A 129 29.76 -24.23 23.64
C GLU A 129 28.71 -24.97 22.79
N VAL A 130 28.04 -25.98 23.35
CA VAL A 130 26.98 -26.70 22.66
C VAL A 130 25.80 -25.80 22.30
N LYS A 131 25.41 -24.90 23.22
CA LYS A 131 24.27 -23.98 22.96
C LYS A 131 24.61 -22.84 21.99
N VAL A 132 25.88 -22.43 21.91
CA VAL A 132 26.31 -21.40 20.96
C VAL A 132 26.43 -21.95 19.54
N ASN A 133 26.75 -23.25 19.39
CA ASN A 133 26.97 -23.90 18.10
C ASN A 133 25.67 -24.51 17.49
N GLN A 134 24.51 -24.39 18.14
CA GLN A 134 23.20 -24.77 17.64
C GLN A 134 22.53 -23.64 16.87
#